data_9c1772f43a6665b6cea10a9e72149edb
#
_entry.id   9c1772f43a6665b6cea10a9e72149edb
#
_cell.length_a   1.000
_cell.length_b   1.000
_cell.length_c   1.000
_cell.angle_alpha   90.00
_cell.angle_beta   90.00
_cell.angle_gamma   90.00
#
_symmetry.space_group_name_H-M   'P 1'
#
loop_
_entity.id
_entity.type
_entity.pdbx_description
1 polymer ?
#
loop_
_entity_poly.entity_id
_entity_poly.type
_entity_poly.pdbx_seq_one_letter_code
_entity_poly.pdbx_strand_id
1 'polypeptide(L)'
;MFTIENGQFSLDGKPIHIYSGAMHYFRVPREYWEDRLLKLKAAGFNTVETYVCWNLHEPKPGEFHFDGMLDISEYLRLAQKVGLYAIVRPGPYICAEWDFGGFPAWLLKDKNMKLRCNYAPYLDCVRRYYEAVAKEIAPNFEKNGGNIIAMQVENEYGSYGDDKAYLATVREIMQDVGMDALLFTSDGDSDWMLSGGGLPDVFKVMNFGSRAKWLLPKLDKYQKNMPYMCGEFWCGWFDHWGDRHHTRKASEVVSEIESFLKMDASFNMYMFHGGTNFGFTAGANYGKQFEPTVTSYDYSALLNEWGGYTDTYHAVRKLLCEKQGITPPSLPAEPKRQYIGEVKLTEKASLFDNLDTIAEKHSIAAPESMEYFGQNFGCILYSVTMKGTYEPGKLCVEGVHDNAYLFIDGKLKKIYYRHENPQMKDNDGFTVLLPGFKGERKIDILVSGMGRVNYGKHLYDRKGLARVTFGNQILFGFDVYTIPLDNIEKVRYQATNAKTGPMFYKGTFRASTDADCFVDTTGFKKGCVYINGFNLGRYWEIGPQVTLYVPKGILKEENEIVVFEEEGAACSSVQIIDAPKLEKEKKRFCFFKK
;
A
#
# COMPACT_ATOMS: atom_id res chain seq x y z
N MET A 1 -15.93 -12.53 -28.23
CA MET A 1 -16.61 -11.63 -27.23
C MET A 1 -16.85 -12.40 -25.95
N PHE A 2 -16.45 -11.82 -24.82
CA PHE A 2 -16.64 -12.43 -23.49
C PHE A 2 -18.01 -12.03 -22.92
N THR A 3 -18.83 -13.03 -22.54
CA THR A 3 -20.22 -12.85 -22.11
C THR A 3 -20.56 -13.85 -20.99
N ILE A 4 -21.76 -13.70 -20.43
CA ILE A 4 -22.39 -14.74 -19.59
C ILE A 4 -23.61 -15.28 -20.37
N GLU A 5 -23.58 -16.58 -20.64
CA GLU A 5 -24.63 -17.28 -21.40
C GLU A 5 -25.02 -18.59 -20.67
N ASN A 6 -26.32 -18.83 -20.52
CA ASN A 6 -26.81 -20.05 -19.89
C ASN A 6 -26.21 -20.37 -18.50
N GLY A 7 -25.92 -19.34 -17.71
CA GLY A 7 -25.33 -19.49 -16.38
C GLY A 7 -23.83 -19.80 -16.35
N GLN A 8 -23.12 -19.61 -17.45
CA GLN A 8 -21.69 -19.85 -17.58
C GLN A 8 -21.01 -18.68 -18.27
N PHE A 9 -19.72 -18.47 -17.98
CA PHE A 9 -18.89 -17.57 -18.80
C PHE A 9 -18.69 -18.20 -20.18
N SER A 10 -18.78 -17.39 -21.19
CA SER A 10 -18.59 -17.75 -22.60
C SER A 10 -17.57 -16.82 -23.26
N LEU A 11 -16.63 -17.37 -23.99
CA LEU A 11 -15.72 -16.64 -24.85
C LEU A 11 -15.88 -17.13 -26.28
N ASP A 12 -16.32 -16.26 -27.17
CA ASP A 12 -16.63 -16.57 -28.58
C ASP A 12 -17.58 -17.78 -28.71
N GLY A 13 -18.60 -17.83 -27.86
CA GLY A 13 -19.61 -18.89 -27.83
C GLY A 13 -19.14 -20.21 -27.19
N LYS A 14 -17.94 -20.25 -26.59
CA LYS A 14 -17.42 -21.44 -25.92
C LYS A 14 -17.39 -21.23 -24.41
N PRO A 15 -17.88 -22.18 -23.60
CA PRO A 15 -17.78 -22.11 -22.15
C PRO A 15 -16.32 -22.00 -21.69
N ILE A 16 -16.07 -21.14 -20.71
CA ILE A 16 -14.76 -20.92 -20.10
C ILE A 16 -14.88 -20.75 -18.58
N HIS A 17 -13.94 -21.31 -17.82
CA HIS A 17 -13.73 -20.97 -16.43
C HIS A 17 -12.63 -19.94 -16.30
N ILE A 18 -12.81 -18.98 -15.38
CA ILE A 18 -11.81 -17.98 -15.05
C ILE A 18 -11.00 -18.51 -13.86
N TYR A 19 -9.74 -18.88 -14.11
CA TYR A 19 -8.74 -19.13 -13.09
C TYR A 19 -7.77 -17.97 -13.12
N SER A 20 -8.05 -16.97 -12.28
CA SER A 20 -7.35 -15.69 -12.24
C SER A 20 -6.42 -15.60 -11.03
N GLY A 21 -5.32 -14.87 -11.19
CA GLY A 21 -4.43 -14.50 -10.10
C GLY A 21 -4.16 -13.01 -10.05
N ALA A 22 -4.33 -12.42 -8.87
CA ALA A 22 -4.09 -11.01 -8.63
C ALA A 22 -2.59 -10.71 -8.57
N MET A 23 -2.16 -9.75 -9.36
CA MET A 23 -0.80 -9.23 -9.38
C MET A 23 -0.85 -7.74 -9.78
N HIS A 24 -0.55 -6.86 -8.85
CA HIS A 24 -0.64 -5.42 -9.06
C HIS A 24 0.66 -4.91 -9.70
N TYR A 25 0.61 -4.42 -10.96
CA TYR A 25 1.79 -3.94 -11.69
C TYR A 25 2.58 -2.90 -10.91
N PHE A 26 1.93 -2.01 -10.17
CA PHE A 26 2.55 -0.95 -9.39
C PHE A 26 3.29 -1.42 -8.11
N ARG A 27 3.18 -2.72 -7.75
CA ARG A 27 3.92 -3.38 -6.65
C ARG A 27 5.07 -4.24 -7.14
N VAL A 28 5.23 -4.37 -8.45
CA VAL A 28 6.22 -5.24 -9.08
C VAL A 28 7.08 -4.42 -10.03
N PRO A 29 8.41 -4.43 -9.91
CA PRO A 29 9.29 -3.73 -10.84
C PRO A 29 9.01 -4.15 -12.29
N ARG A 30 8.99 -3.16 -13.21
CA ARG A 30 8.59 -3.36 -14.62
C ARG A 30 9.33 -4.52 -15.30
N GLU A 31 10.63 -4.64 -15.06
CA GLU A 31 11.49 -5.67 -15.64
C GLU A 31 11.11 -7.10 -15.23
N TYR A 32 10.27 -7.25 -14.21
CA TYR A 32 9.79 -8.55 -13.75
C TYR A 32 8.37 -8.89 -14.20
N TRP A 33 7.64 -7.99 -14.84
CA TRP A 33 6.25 -8.25 -15.21
C TRP A 33 6.08 -9.49 -16.06
N GLU A 34 6.89 -9.63 -17.15
CA GLU A 34 6.81 -10.79 -18.04
C GLU A 34 7.15 -12.09 -17.29
N ASP A 35 8.18 -12.10 -16.43
CA ASP A 35 8.55 -13.27 -15.62
C ASP A 35 7.40 -13.71 -14.71
N ARG A 36 6.78 -12.77 -14.01
CA ARG A 36 5.66 -13.08 -13.08
C ARG A 36 4.42 -13.56 -13.83
N LEU A 37 4.12 -12.97 -14.99
CA LEU A 37 3.01 -13.40 -15.86
C LEU A 37 3.25 -14.80 -16.44
N LEU A 38 4.48 -15.13 -16.86
CA LEU A 38 4.86 -16.48 -17.28
C LEU A 38 4.70 -17.49 -16.13
N LYS A 39 5.06 -17.14 -14.91
CA LYS A 39 4.87 -17.97 -13.72
C LYS A 39 3.39 -18.20 -13.42
N LEU A 40 2.56 -17.17 -13.57
CA LEU A 40 1.11 -17.28 -13.44
C LEU A 40 0.55 -18.26 -14.47
N LYS A 41 0.92 -18.11 -15.74
CA LYS A 41 0.53 -19.03 -16.83
C LYS A 41 1.01 -20.45 -16.57
N ALA A 42 2.27 -20.61 -16.13
CA ALA A 42 2.85 -21.93 -15.84
C ALA A 42 2.17 -22.64 -14.65
N ALA A 43 1.52 -21.89 -13.75
CA ALA A 43 0.74 -22.47 -12.66
C ALA A 43 -0.67 -22.93 -13.07
N GLY A 44 -1.04 -22.81 -14.36
CA GLY A 44 -2.34 -23.26 -14.87
C GLY A 44 -3.44 -22.20 -14.83
N PHE A 45 -3.10 -20.95 -14.51
CA PHE A 45 -4.03 -19.83 -14.59
C PHE A 45 -4.20 -19.36 -16.04
N ASN A 46 -5.37 -18.80 -16.36
CA ASN A 46 -5.66 -18.26 -17.69
C ASN A 46 -5.90 -16.76 -17.69
N THR A 47 -5.98 -16.14 -16.52
CA THR A 47 -6.32 -14.74 -16.37
C THR A 47 -5.41 -14.10 -15.31
N VAL A 48 -5.01 -12.86 -15.54
CA VAL A 48 -4.40 -11.99 -14.52
C VAL A 48 -5.41 -10.93 -14.08
N GLU A 49 -5.41 -10.59 -12.80
CA GLU A 49 -6.18 -9.48 -12.27
C GLU A 49 -5.24 -8.38 -11.78
N THR A 50 -5.60 -7.12 -12.00
CA THR A 50 -4.92 -5.99 -11.41
C THR A 50 -5.86 -4.85 -11.06
N TYR A 51 -5.58 -4.18 -9.94
CA TYR A 51 -6.12 -2.86 -9.66
C TYR A 51 -5.41 -1.78 -10.46
N VAL A 52 -6.03 -0.59 -10.53
CA VAL A 52 -5.40 0.66 -10.97
C VAL A 52 -5.42 1.63 -9.80
N CYS A 53 -4.25 2.07 -9.35
CA CYS A 53 -4.13 2.94 -8.17
C CYS A 53 -4.16 4.42 -8.59
N TRP A 54 -5.28 5.08 -8.34
CA TRP A 54 -5.49 6.48 -8.74
C TRP A 54 -4.40 7.43 -8.21
N ASN A 55 -3.99 7.28 -6.95
CA ASN A 55 -3.02 8.18 -6.31
C ASN A 55 -1.62 8.21 -6.94
N LEU A 56 -1.20 7.14 -7.63
CA LEU A 56 0.05 7.15 -8.37
C LEU A 56 -0.14 7.71 -9.79
N HIS A 57 -1.30 7.45 -10.40
CA HIS A 57 -1.58 7.94 -11.75
C HIS A 57 -1.92 9.43 -11.79
N GLU A 58 -2.51 10.00 -10.73
CA GLU A 58 -2.84 11.42 -10.61
C GLU A 58 -2.34 11.97 -9.25
N PRO A 59 -1.00 12.07 -9.03
CA PRO A 59 -0.45 12.54 -7.77
C PRO A 59 -0.79 14.00 -7.46
N LYS A 60 -1.07 14.80 -8.51
CA LYS A 60 -1.63 16.14 -8.42
C LYS A 60 -2.82 16.28 -9.38
N PRO A 61 -3.82 17.10 -9.05
CA PRO A 61 -5.01 17.24 -9.88
C PRO A 61 -4.68 17.55 -11.35
N GLY A 62 -5.06 16.65 -12.28
CA GLY A 62 -4.85 16.79 -13.71
C GLY A 62 -3.45 16.41 -14.22
N GLU A 63 -2.50 16.06 -13.36
CA GLU A 63 -1.19 15.55 -13.76
C GLU A 63 -1.20 14.02 -13.78
N PHE A 64 -1.26 13.43 -15.00
CA PHE A 64 -1.35 11.98 -15.15
C PHE A 64 -0.02 11.34 -15.56
N HIS A 65 0.28 10.17 -14.99
CA HIS A 65 1.47 9.36 -15.25
C HIS A 65 1.08 7.94 -15.62
N PHE A 66 1.54 7.47 -16.80
CA PHE A 66 1.34 6.11 -17.31
C PHE A 66 2.63 5.55 -17.91
N ASP A 67 3.77 5.84 -17.29
CA ASP A 67 5.09 5.41 -17.74
C ASP A 67 5.83 4.61 -16.66
N GLY A 68 6.95 3.99 -17.02
CA GLY A 68 7.76 3.21 -16.08
C GLY A 68 6.98 2.08 -15.42
N MET A 69 6.93 2.06 -14.09
CA MET A 69 6.14 1.10 -13.31
C MET A 69 4.62 1.37 -13.37
N LEU A 70 4.18 2.48 -13.97
CA LEU A 70 2.77 2.86 -14.10
C LEU A 70 2.21 2.61 -15.51
N ASP A 71 2.98 2.01 -16.43
CA ASP A 71 2.57 1.68 -17.80
C ASP A 71 1.66 0.44 -17.80
N ILE A 72 0.39 0.66 -17.41
CA ILE A 72 -0.61 -0.41 -17.35
C ILE A 72 -0.91 -0.99 -18.74
N SER A 73 -0.85 -0.19 -19.81
CA SER A 73 -1.11 -0.66 -21.17
C SER A 73 -0.07 -1.70 -21.59
N GLU A 74 1.21 -1.44 -21.32
CA GLU A 74 2.29 -2.40 -21.56
C GLU A 74 2.16 -3.64 -20.68
N TYR A 75 1.78 -3.49 -19.40
CA TYR A 75 1.53 -4.63 -18.52
C TYR A 75 0.46 -5.58 -19.09
N LEU A 76 -0.66 -5.01 -19.58
CA LEU A 76 -1.75 -5.76 -20.20
C LEU A 76 -1.32 -6.41 -21.52
N ARG A 77 -0.52 -5.69 -22.34
CA ARG A 77 0.06 -6.22 -23.57
C ARG A 77 0.99 -7.41 -23.29
N LEU A 78 1.81 -7.35 -22.24
CA LEU A 78 2.65 -8.48 -21.81
C LEU A 78 1.80 -9.66 -21.33
N ALA A 79 0.72 -9.43 -20.61
CA ALA A 79 -0.22 -10.47 -20.22
C ALA A 79 -0.83 -11.15 -21.45
N GLN A 80 -1.24 -10.39 -22.46
CA GLN A 80 -1.73 -10.94 -23.73
C GLN A 80 -0.66 -11.75 -24.47
N LYS A 81 0.57 -11.24 -24.53
CA LYS A 81 1.71 -11.91 -25.16
C LYS A 81 1.95 -13.31 -24.60
N VAL A 82 1.81 -13.48 -23.28
CA VAL A 82 1.96 -14.79 -22.63
C VAL A 82 0.68 -15.63 -22.65
N GLY A 83 -0.39 -15.14 -23.26
CA GLY A 83 -1.66 -15.83 -23.44
C GLY A 83 -2.53 -15.83 -22.20
N LEU A 84 -2.57 -14.71 -21.46
CA LEU A 84 -3.47 -14.46 -20.34
C LEU A 84 -4.55 -13.44 -20.71
N TYR A 85 -5.78 -13.70 -20.30
CA TYR A 85 -6.83 -12.68 -20.21
C TYR A 85 -6.55 -11.75 -19.04
N ALA A 86 -7.26 -10.62 -18.99
CA ALA A 86 -7.10 -9.66 -17.92
C ALA A 86 -8.45 -9.24 -17.33
N ILE A 87 -8.49 -9.11 -16.00
CA ILE A 87 -9.52 -8.43 -15.24
C ILE A 87 -8.90 -7.14 -14.71
N VAL A 88 -9.52 -5.99 -15.02
CA VAL A 88 -9.05 -4.68 -14.56
C VAL A 88 -10.02 -4.12 -13.54
N ARG A 89 -9.51 -3.69 -12.41
CA ARG A 89 -10.30 -3.09 -11.32
C ARG A 89 -9.88 -1.63 -11.14
N PRO A 90 -10.52 -0.69 -11.88
CA PRO A 90 -10.03 0.69 -11.98
C PRO A 90 -10.34 1.55 -10.75
N GLY A 91 -11.01 1.01 -9.76
CA GLY A 91 -11.44 1.76 -8.58
C GLY A 91 -12.77 2.50 -8.81
N PRO A 92 -12.91 3.77 -8.35
CA PRO A 92 -11.88 4.75 -7.94
C PRO A 92 -11.21 4.46 -6.59
N TYR A 93 -11.82 3.62 -5.76
CA TYR A 93 -11.30 3.09 -4.51
C TYR A 93 -10.91 1.63 -4.71
N ILE A 94 -9.74 1.21 -4.22
CA ILE A 94 -9.22 -0.14 -4.42
C ILE A 94 -8.94 -0.90 -3.12
N CYS A 95 -9.02 -0.28 -1.95
CA CYS A 95 -8.61 -0.88 -0.66
C CYS A 95 -7.14 -1.32 -0.67
N ALA A 96 -6.89 -2.59 -0.87
CA ALA A 96 -5.61 -3.23 -1.22
C ALA A 96 -4.45 -2.95 -0.26
N GLU A 97 -4.70 -2.59 1.00
CA GLU A 97 -3.71 -2.14 1.99
C GLU A 97 -2.78 -1.06 1.43
N TRP A 98 -3.31 -0.30 0.48
CA TRP A 98 -2.65 0.81 -0.20
C TRP A 98 -3.05 2.15 0.42
N ASP A 99 -2.14 3.11 0.47
CA ASP A 99 -2.39 4.43 1.07
C ASP A 99 -3.73 5.00 0.58
N PHE A 100 -4.60 5.36 1.53
CA PHE A 100 -5.93 5.92 1.29
C PHE A 100 -6.85 5.04 0.42
N GLY A 101 -6.57 3.72 0.33
CA GLY A 101 -7.32 2.83 -0.57
C GLY A 101 -7.20 3.20 -2.04
N GLY A 102 -6.08 3.79 -2.44
CA GLY A 102 -5.79 4.22 -3.81
C GLY A 102 -6.26 5.63 -4.16
N PHE A 103 -7.01 6.29 -3.31
CA PHE A 103 -7.38 7.69 -3.53
C PHE A 103 -6.17 8.62 -3.46
N PRO A 104 -6.09 9.66 -4.29
CA PRO A 104 -5.06 10.68 -4.14
C PRO A 104 -5.34 11.57 -2.93
N ALA A 105 -4.30 11.86 -2.16
CA ALA A 105 -4.40 12.62 -0.92
C ALA A 105 -4.93 14.05 -1.12
N TRP A 106 -4.74 14.64 -2.29
CA TRP A 106 -5.23 15.98 -2.61
C TRP A 106 -6.77 16.09 -2.55
N LEU A 107 -7.53 14.98 -2.64
CA LEU A 107 -8.98 14.98 -2.37
C LEU A 107 -9.30 15.44 -0.94
N LEU A 108 -8.42 15.19 0.03
CA LEU A 108 -8.61 15.62 1.42
C LEU A 108 -8.22 17.08 1.67
N LYS A 109 -7.68 17.80 0.67
CA LYS A 109 -7.40 19.24 0.78
C LYS A 109 -8.68 20.04 1.05
N ASP A 110 -9.75 19.69 0.36
CA ASP A 110 -11.08 20.23 0.66
C ASP A 110 -11.66 19.51 1.89
N LYS A 111 -11.87 20.27 2.97
CA LYS A 111 -12.46 19.74 4.23
C LYS A 111 -13.92 19.31 4.05
N ASN A 112 -14.59 19.76 2.99
CA ASN A 112 -15.99 19.42 2.67
C ASN A 112 -16.14 18.28 1.67
N MET A 113 -15.03 17.76 1.12
CA MET A 113 -15.05 16.64 0.17
C MET A 113 -15.76 15.43 0.80
N LYS A 114 -16.68 14.85 0.03
CA LYS A 114 -17.40 13.62 0.39
C LYS A 114 -17.02 12.52 -0.59
N LEU A 115 -16.48 11.43 -0.08
CA LEU A 115 -15.98 10.32 -0.88
C LEU A 115 -17.00 9.18 -0.91
N ARG A 116 -16.95 8.38 -1.97
CA ARG A 116 -17.74 7.17 -2.14
C ARG A 116 -19.24 7.39 -1.90
N CYS A 117 -19.78 8.47 -2.48
CA CYS A 117 -21.21 8.80 -2.45
C CYS A 117 -21.56 9.66 -3.66
N ASN A 118 -22.87 9.83 -3.91
CA ASN A 118 -23.36 10.62 -5.02
C ASN A 118 -23.19 12.14 -4.74
N TYR A 119 -21.94 12.61 -4.84
CA TYR A 119 -21.52 13.99 -4.61
C TYR A 119 -20.76 14.52 -5.82
N ALA A 120 -21.35 15.49 -6.52
CA ALA A 120 -20.85 15.95 -7.81
C ALA A 120 -19.37 16.34 -7.83
N PRO A 121 -18.81 17.14 -6.89
CA PRO A 121 -17.39 17.48 -6.93
C PRO A 121 -16.43 16.28 -6.86
N TYR A 122 -16.83 15.21 -6.16
CA TYR A 122 -16.08 13.95 -6.13
C TYR A 122 -16.24 13.18 -7.45
N LEU A 123 -17.46 13.07 -7.96
CA LEU A 123 -17.76 12.36 -9.21
C LEU A 123 -17.10 13.01 -10.43
N ASP A 124 -16.97 14.35 -10.45
CA ASP A 124 -16.22 15.07 -11.47
C ASP A 124 -14.73 14.67 -11.47
N CYS A 125 -14.13 14.50 -10.29
CA CYS A 125 -12.77 13.98 -10.16
C CYS A 125 -12.66 12.51 -10.64
N VAL A 126 -13.64 11.67 -10.29
CA VAL A 126 -13.70 10.26 -10.76
C VAL A 126 -13.81 10.19 -12.29
N ARG A 127 -14.68 11.01 -12.90
CA ARG A 127 -14.84 11.06 -14.36
C ARG A 127 -13.52 11.41 -15.05
N ARG A 128 -12.84 12.46 -14.61
CA ARG A 128 -11.53 12.87 -15.16
C ARG A 128 -10.49 11.75 -15.06
N TYR A 129 -10.44 11.08 -13.91
CA TYR A 129 -9.55 9.95 -13.71
C TYR A 129 -9.89 8.77 -14.65
N TYR A 130 -11.17 8.42 -14.76
CA TYR A 130 -11.60 7.34 -15.64
C TYR A 130 -11.39 7.65 -17.12
N GLU A 131 -11.55 8.91 -17.55
CA GLU A 131 -11.23 9.35 -18.92
C GLU A 131 -9.75 9.09 -19.24
N ALA A 132 -8.84 9.42 -18.31
CA ALA A 132 -7.42 9.19 -18.50
C ALA A 132 -7.09 7.68 -18.54
N VAL A 133 -7.62 6.89 -17.61
CA VAL A 133 -7.39 5.43 -17.58
C VAL A 133 -8.00 4.76 -18.82
N ALA A 134 -9.24 5.10 -19.19
CA ALA A 134 -9.91 4.51 -20.35
C ALA A 134 -9.14 4.76 -21.65
N LYS A 135 -8.61 5.97 -21.84
CA LYS A 135 -7.77 6.32 -22.98
C LYS A 135 -6.51 5.45 -23.04
N GLU A 136 -5.87 5.24 -21.90
CA GLU A 136 -4.62 4.49 -21.81
C GLU A 136 -4.82 3.00 -22.12
N ILE A 137 -5.87 2.38 -21.56
CA ILE A 137 -6.14 0.94 -21.73
C ILE A 137 -7.03 0.61 -22.95
N ALA A 138 -7.47 1.62 -23.72
CA ALA A 138 -8.35 1.40 -24.88
C ALA A 138 -7.88 0.31 -25.87
N PRO A 139 -6.58 0.21 -26.22
CA PRO A 139 -6.07 -0.84 -27.11
C PRO A 139 -6.21 -2.25 -26.54
N ASN A 140 -6.30 -2.37 -25.20
CA ASN A 140 -6.29 -3.64 -24.49
C ASN A 140 -7.68 -4.26 -24.27
N PHE A 141 -8.76 -3.57 -24.65
CA PHE A 141 -10.11 -4.17 -24.63
C PHE A 141 -10.25 -5.30 -25.66
N GLU A 142 -10.94 -6.38 -25.29
CA GLU A 142 -11.16 -7.56 -26.12
C GLU A 142 -11.77 -7.17 -27.48
N LYS A 143 -12.73 -6.24 -27.53
CA LYS A 143 -13.33 -5.73 -28.76
C LYS A 143 -12.33 -5.06 -29.72
N ASN A 144 -11.19 -4.59 -29.20
CA ASN A 144 -10.10 -3.99 -29.97
C ASN A 144 -8.97 -4.98 -30.26
N GLY A 145 -9.19 -6.28 -29.99
CA GLY A 145 -8.18 -7.33 -30.14
C GLY A 145 -7.25 -7.49 -28.94
N GLY A 146 -7.54 -6.84 -27.82
CA GLY A 146 -6.82 -6.97 -26.56
C GLY A 146 -7.31 -8.13 -25.70
N ASN A 147 -6.98 -8.10 -24.41
CA ASN A 147 -7.21 -9.20 -23.48
C ASN A 147 -8.06 -8.86 -22.25
N ILE A 148 -8.53 -7.60 -22.10
CA ILE A 148 -9.42 -7.22 -20.99
C ILE A 148 -10.80 -7.84 -21.25
N ILE A 149 -11.22 -8.77 -20.37
CA ILE A 149 -12.51 -9.48 -20.47
C ILE A 149 -13.56 -8.96 -19.48
N ALA A 150 -13.13 -8.44 -18.33
CA ALA A 150 -14.05 -7.93 -17.31
C ALA A 150 -13.45 -6.75 -16.54
N MET A 151 -14.34 -5.89 -16.02
CA MET A 151 -13.97 -4.74 -15.19
C MET A 151 -14.88 -4.61 -13.98
N GLN A 152 -14.31 -4.22 -12.85
CA GLN A 152 -15.07 -4.01 -11.62
C GLN A 152 -15.60 -2.59 -11.52
N VAL A 153 -16.84 -2.46 -11.05
CA VAL A 153 -17.45 -1.19 -10.64
C VAL A 153 -17.18 -0.99 -9.16
N GLU A 154 -16.44 0.06 -8.79
CA GLU A 154 -16.06 0.37 -7.41
C GLU A 154 -15.23 -0.77 -6.75
N ASN A 155 -15.19 -0.88 -5.42
CA ASN A 155 -14.63 -2.02 -4.69
C ASN A 155 -15.22 -2.16 -3.30
N GLU A 156 -15.78 -3.35 -2.99
CA GLU A 156 -16.33 -3.69 -1.67
C GLU A 156 -17.25 -2.59 -1.11
N TYR A 157 -18.02 -1.96 -1.99
CA TYR A 157 -18.83 -0.81 -1.60
C TYR A 157 -19.83 -1.13 -0.51
N GLY A 158 -20.36 -2.35 -0.51
CA GLY A 158 -21.29 -2.79 0.50
C GLY A 158 -20.74 -2.82 1.93
N SER A 159 -19.42 -2.87 2.11
CA SER A 159 -18.78 -2.73 3.41
C SER A 159 -18.67 -1.27 3.89
N TYR A 160 -18.88 -0.30 2.99
CA TYR A 160 -18.75 1.12 3.26
C TYR A 160 -20.09 1.88 3.26
N GLY A 161 -20.96 1.54 2.31
CA GLY A 161 -22.22 2.25 2.11
C GLY A 161 -23.27 1.43 1.33
N ASP A 162 -24.40 2.07 1.04
CA ASP A 162 -25.54 1.49 0.32
C ASP A 162 -26.17 2.46 -0.71
N ASP A 163 -25.46 3.52 -1.10
CA ASP A 163 -25.91 4.53 -2.08
C ASP A 163 -25.91 3.94 -3.49
N LYS A 164 -27.07 3.40 -3.89
CA LYS A 164 -27.26 2.82 -5.23
C LYS A 164 -27.15 3.86 -6.35
N ALA A 165 -27.50 5.10 -6.08
CA ALA A 165 -27.35 6.19 -7.07
C ALA A 165 -25.87 6.43 -7.35
N TYR A 166 -25.02 6.41 -6.32
CA TYR A 166 -23.58 6.49 -6.48
C TYR A 166 -23.02 5.36 -7.35
N LEU A 167 -23.33 4.10 -7.02
CA LEU A 167 -22.85 2.96 -7.81
C LEU A 167 -23.33 3.01 -9.26
N ALA A 168 -24.60 3.41 -9.49
CA ALA A 168 -25.14 3.56 -10.83
C ALA A 168 -24.38 4.66 -11.59
N THR A 169 -24.11 5.80 -10.97
CA THR A 169 -23.34 6.90 -11.58
C THR A 169 -21.90 6.47 -11.90
N VAL A 170 -21.24 5.73 -11.00
CA VAL A 170 -19.88 5.21 -11.28
C VAL A 170 -19.90 4.28 -12.50
N ARG A 171 -20.87 3.34 -12.59
CA ARG A 171 -21.05 2.49 -13.77
C ARG A 171 -21.30 3.30 -15.03
N GLU A 172 -22.21 4.30 -14.98
CA GLU A 172 -22.51 5.17 -16.11
C GLU A 172 -21.28 5.94 -16.59
N ILE A 173 -20.47 6.47 -15.66
CA ILE A 173 -19.21 7.13 -16.03
C ILE A 173 -18.27 6.14 -16.74
N MET A 174 -18.12 4.90 -16.24
CA MET A 174 -17.30 3.88 -16.90
C MET A 174 -17.76 3.62 -18.34
N GLN A 175 -19.07 3.49 -18.55
CA GLN A 175 -19.65 3.28 -19.88
C GLN A 175 -19.44 4.49 -20.80
N ASP A 176 -19.70 5.71 -20.30
CA ASP A 176 -19.56 6.98 -21.04
C ASP A 176 -18.13 7.19 -21.55
N VAL A 177 -17.11 6.82 -20.72
CA VAL A 177 -15.70 6.97 -21.10
C VAL A 177 -15.18 5.80 -21.95
N GLY A 178 -16.02 4.82 -22.27
CA GLY A 178 -15.69 3.71 -23.17
C GLY A 178 -15.01 2.52 -22.50
N MET A 179 -15.14 2.35 -21.19
CA MET A 179 -14.73 1.13 -20.47
C MET A 179 -15.72 0.00 -20.78
N ASP A 180 -15.52 -0.64 -21.91
CA ASP A 180 -16.45 -1.59 -22.51
C ASP A 180 -15.95 -3.05 -22.34
N ALA A 181 -16.28 -3.65 -21.22
CA ALA A 181 -16.05 -5.04 -20.87
C ALA A 181 -17.21 -5.55 -20.00
N LEU A 182 -17.24 -6.85 -19.66
CA LEU A 182 -18.22 -7.35 -18.68
C LEU A 182 -18.01 -6.65 -17.34
N LEU A 183 -19.02 -5.89 -16.89
CA LEU A 183 -18.96 -5.21 -15.59
C LEU A 183 -19.43 -6.12 -14.48
N PHE A 184 -18.76 -6.04 -13.32
CA PHE A 184 -19.13 -6.77 -12.12
C PHE A 184 -18.92 -5.93 -10.85
N THR A 185 -19.62 -6.29 -9.75
CA THR A 185 -19.35 -5.80 -8.39
C THR A 185 -18.79 -6.93 -7.54
N SER A 186 -17.94 -6.59 -6.57
CA SER A 186 -17.28 -7.55 -5.68
C SER A 186 -17.41 -7.08 -4.23
N ASP A 187 -18.02 -7.91 -3.39
CA ASP A 187 -18.34 -7.58 -2.00
C ASP A 187 -18.05 -8.76 -1.07
N GLY A 188 -17.96 -8.50 0.24
CA GLY A 188 -17.80 -9.53 1.26
C GLY A 188 -19.04 -10.46 1.38
N ASP A 189 -18.94 -11.48 2.23
CA ASP A 189 -19.84 -12.64 2.30
C ASP A 189 -21.15 -12.42 3.07
N SER A 190 -21.37 -11.23 3.63
CA SER A 190 -22.58 -10.94 4.40
C SER A 190 -23.72 -10.38 3.54
N ASP A 191 -24.97 -10.69 3.92
CA ASP A 191 -26.15 -10.25 3.16
C ASP A 191 -26.21 -8.71 3.01
N TRP A 192 -25.81 -7.95 4.03
CA TRP A 192 -25.81 -6.49 3.97
C TRP A 192 -24.75 -5.95 3.02
N MET A 193 -23.57 -6.58 2.93
CA MET A 193 -22.52 -6.20 1.97
C MET A 193 -22.99 -6.48 0.53
N LEU A 194 -23.47 -7.68 0.25
CA LEU A 194 -23.98 -8.03 -1.08
C LEU A 194 -25.17 -7.16 -1.50
N SER A 195 -26.05 -6.82 -0.55
CA SER A 195 -27.15 -5.90 -0.81
C SER A 195 -26.68 -4.47 -1.01
N GLY A 196 -25.75 -3.97 -0.19
CA GLY A 196 -25.22 -2.62 -0.25
C GLY A 196 -24.37 -2.37 -1.49
N GLY A 197 -23.47 -3.30 -1.84
CA GLY A 197 -22.47 -3.12 -2.91
C GLY A 197 -22.93 -3.48 -4.31
N GLY A 198 -23.97 -4.30 -4.48
CA GLY A 198 -24.42 -4.76 -5.80
C GLY A 198 -25.43 -3.85 -6.48
N LEU A 199 -25.47 -3.87 -7.81
CA LEU A 199 -26.53 -3.30 -8.66
C LEU A 199 -27.39 -4.42 -9.26
N PRO A 200 -28.71 -4.24 -9.53
CA PRO A 200 -29.59 -5.29 -10.01
C PRO A 200 -29.13 -5.97 -11.31
N ASP A 201 -28.63 -5.20 -12.24
CA ASP A 201 -28.27 -5.56 -13.61
C ASP A 201 -26.75 -5.74 -13.83
N VAL A 202 -25.96 -5.76 -12.76
CA VAL A 202 -24.51 -5.98 -12.80
C VAL A 202 -24.17 -7.32 -12.15
N PHE A 203 -23.32 -8.11 -12.80
CA PHE A 203 -22.82 -9.37 -12.30
C PHE A 203 -22.14 -9.20 -10.93
N LYS A 204 -22.40 -10.11 -9.99
CA LYS A 204 -21.89 -10.04 -8.62
C LYS A 204 -20.96 -11.18 -8.33
N VAL A 205 -19.81 -10.87 -7.75
CA VAL A 205 -18.86 -11.84 -7.21
C VAL A 205 -18.68 -11.61 -5.71
N MET A 206 -18.11 -12.57 -5.00
CA MET A 206 -17.98 -12.54 -3.55
C MET A 206 -16.52 -12.70 -3.14
N ASN A 207 -16.09 -11.97 -2.10
CA ASN A 207 -14.73 -12.00 -1.55
C ASN A 207 -14.71 -12.80 -0.24
N PHE A 208 -13.85 -13.81 -0.13
CA PHE A 208 -13.65 -14.60 1.09
C PHE A 208 -12.38 -15.46 1.01
N GLY A 209 -11.90 -15.91 2.19
CA GLY A 209 -10.69 -16.77 2.28
C GLY A 209 -10.96 -18.26 2.48
N SER A 210 -12.22 -18.67 2.73
CA SER A 210 -12.58 -20.07 2.99
C SER A 210 -14.09 -20.30 2.91
N ARG A 211 -14.52 -21.57 2.97
CA ARG A 211 -15.94 -21.98 3.02
C ARG A 211 -16.71 -21.75 1.71
N ALA A 212 -16.07 -21.83 0.54
CA ALA A 212 -16.69 -21.63 -0.78
C ALA A 212 -17.99 -22.39 -0.94
N LYS A 213 -18.01 -23.68 -0.55
CA LYS A 213 -19.20 -24.55 -0.61
C LYS A 213 -20.45 -23.95 0.06
N TRP A 214 -20.26 -23.15 1.10
CA TRP A 214 -21.35 -22.55 1.88
C TRP A 214 -21.65 -21.11 1.46
N LEU A 215 -20.68 -20.42 0.93
CA LEU A 215 -20.75 -18.99 0.63
C LEU A 215 -21.28 -18.72 -0.78
N LEU A 216 -20.71 -19.37 -1.81
CA LEU A 216 -21.10 -19.10 -3.21
C LEU A 216 -22.60 -19.27 -3.48
N PRO A 217 -23.32 -20.29 -2.92
CA PRO A 217 -24.76 -20.39 -3.14
C PRO A 217 -25.60 -19.24 -2.59
N LYS A 218 -25.04 -18.39 -1.71
CA LYS A 218 -25.74 -17.17 -1.27
C LYS A 218 -25.98 -16.19 -2.42
N LEU A 219 -25.12 -16.21 -3.45
CA LEU A 219 -25.27 -15.35 -4.63
C LEU A 219 -26.61 -15.57 -5.35
N ASP A 220 -27.22 -16.77 -5.25
CA ASP A 220 -28.51 -17.08 -5.87
C ASP A 220 -29.67 -16.22 -5.34
N LYS A 221 -29.51 -15.57 -4.18
CA LYS A 221 -30.49 -14.62 -3.66
C LYS A 221 -30.46 -13.29 -4.44
N TYR A 222 -29.31 -12.94 -5.04
CA TYR A 222 -29.04 -11.63 -5.60
C TYR A 222 -28.95 -11.62 -7.12
N GLN A 223 -28.73 -12.80 -7.73
CA GLN A 223 -28.65 -12.97 -9.18
C GLN A 223 -29.12 -14.38 -9.56
N LYS A 224 -29.71 -14.55 -10.75
CA LYS A 224 -30.22 -15.83 -11.24
C LYS A 224 -29.51 -16.22 -12.53
N ASN A 225 -29.27 -17.51 -12.71
CA ASN A 225 -28.63 -18.06 -13.92
C ASN A 225 -27.28 -17.37 -14.22
N MET A 226 -26.48 -17.13 -13.18
CA MET A 226 -25.15 -16.56 -13.28
C MET A 226 -24.09 -17.56 -12.82
N PRO A 227 -22.88 -17.54 -13.36
CA PRO A 227 -21.81 -18.40 -12.88
C PRO A 227 -21.40 -18.03 -11.46
N TYR A 228 -20.92 -19.00 -10.68
CA TYR A 228 -20.26 -18.70 -9.42
C TYR A 228 -18.84 -18.21 -9.64
N MET A 229 -18.47 -17.12 -8.97
CA MET A 229 -17.11 -16.61 -8.95
C MET A 229 -16.76 -16.02 -7.59
N CYS A 230 -15.56 -16.38 -7.10
CA CYS A 230 -14.91 -15.67 -5.99
C CYS A 230 -14.05 -14.55 -6.57
N GLY A 231 -14.38 -13.31 -6.25
CA GLY A 231 -13.68 -12.11 -6.75
C GLY A 231 -12.32 -11.90 -6.12
N GLU A 232 -12.21 -12.25 -4.83
CA GLU A 232 -10.95 -12.33 -4.09
C GLU A 232 -10.96 -13.57 -3.21
N PHE A 233 -10.21 -14.58 -3.63
CA PHE A 233 -9.90 -15.71 -2.78
C PHE A 233 -8.65 -15.40 -1.96
N TRP A 234 -8.85 -14.99 -0.70
CA TRP A 234 -7.76 -14.63 0.21
C TRP A 234 -6.97 -15.87 0.60
N CYS A 235 -5.86 -16.12 -0.13
CA CYS A 235 -5.00 -17.29 0.09
C CYS A 235 -4.03 -17.13 1.27
N GLY A 236 -3.89 -15.94 1.81
CA GLY A 236 -3.06 -15.56 2.95
C GLY A 236 -3.62 -14.31 3.62
N TRP A 237 -2.76 -13.47 4.18
CA TRP A 237 -3.10 -12.19 4.77
C TRP A 237 -1.87 -11.27 4.80
N PHE A 238 -2.09 -9.98 4.92
CA PHE A 238 -1.06 -8.95 5.07
C PHE A 238 -0.66 -8.75 6.53
N ASP A 239 0.46 -8.07 6.76
CA ASP A 239 0.99 -7.77 8.07
C ASP A 239 0.86 -6.28 8.41
N HIS A 240 0.62 -5.98 9.71
CA HIS A 240 0.81 -4.66 10.27
C HIS A 240 2.10 -4.59 11.09
N TRP A 241 2.63 -3.39 11.26
CA TRP A 241 3.73 -3.16 12.17
C TRP A 241 3.35 -3.55 13.61
N GLY A 242 4.16 -4.41 14.23
CA GLY A 242 3.93 -4.96 15.57
C GLY A 242 3.21 -6.32 15.60
N ASP A 243 2.65 -6.78 14.48
CA ASP A 243 2.03 -8.09 14.36
C ASP A 243 3.06 -9.23 14.25
N ARG A 244 2.56 -10.44 14.19
CA ARG A 244 3.31 -11.61 13.72
C ARG A 244 3.11 -11.75 12.23
N HIS A 245 4.13 -12.25 11.54
CA HIS A 245 4.02 -12.57 10.12
C HIS A 245 2.93 -13.63 9.88
N HIS A 246 1.98 -13.31 8.99
CA HIS A 246 0.89 -14.20 8.61
C HIS A 246 1.36 -15.22 7.60
N THR A 247 1.06 -16.49 7.90
CA THR A 247 1.33 -17.62 6.99
C THR A 247 0.11 -18.51 6.89
N ARG A 248 -0.10 -19.12 5.73
CA ARG A 248 -1.16 -20.10 5.48
C ARG A 248 -0.58 -21.37 4.87
N LYS A 249 -1.06 -22.54 5.32
CA LYS A 249 -0.57 -23.82 4.80
C LYS A 249 -1.05 -24.07 3.38
N ALA A 250 -0.17 -24.59 2.52
CA ALA A 250 -0.50 -24.94 1.16
C ALA A 250 -1.70 -25.90 1.04
N SER A 251 -1.83 -26.86 1.98
CA SER A 251 -2.94 -27.82 2.01
C SER A 251 -4.30 -27.15 2.23
N GLU A 252 -4.38 -26.07 2.99
CA GLU A 252 -5.62 -25.31 3.21
C GLU A 252 -6.04 -24.55 1.95
N VAL A 253 -5.09 -23.94 1.26
CA VAL A 253 -5.31 -23.23 -0.01
C VAL A 253 -5.80 -24.21 -1.08
N VAL A 254 -5.10 -25.36 -1.24
CA VAL A 254 -5.47 -26.41 -2.19
C VAL A 254 -6.86 -26.95 -1.93
N SER A 255 -7.20 -27.24 -0.67
CA SER A 255 -8.53 -27.76 -0.31
C SER A 255 -9.66 -26.79 -0.68
N GLU A 256 -9.41 -25.49 -0.56
CA GLU A 256 -10.41 -24.49 -0.95
C GLU A 256 -10.53 -24.37 -2.47
N ILE A 257 -9.41 -24.43 -3.21
CA ILE A 257 -9.45 -24.46 -4.69
C ILE A 257 -10.17 -25.71 -5.18
N GLU A 258 -9.94 -26.88 -4.57
CA GLU A 258 -10.73 -28.08 -4.89
C GLU A 258 -12.22 -27.87 -4.69
N SER A 259 -12.63 -27.09 -3.69
CA SER A 259 -14.02 -26.76 -3.46
C SER A 259 -14.59 -25.91 -4.59
N PHE A 260 -13.86 -24.90 -5.08
CA PHE A 260 -14.25 -24.14 -6.28
C PHE A 260 -14.40 -25.05 -7.50
N LEU A 261 -13.42 -25.91 -7.77
CA LEU A 261 -13.43 -26.81 -8.91
C LEU A 261 -14.56 -27.83 -8.88
N LYS A 262 -14.95 -28.31 -7.68
CA LYS A 262 -16.11 -29.23 -7.48
C LYS A 262 -17.47 -28.53 -7.69
N MET A 263 -17.51 -27.23 -7.50
CA MET A 263 -18.71 -26.40 -7.69
C MET A 263 -18.80 -25.78 -9.08
N ASP A 264 -17.88 -26.10 -9.97
CA ASP A 264 -17.78 -25.51 -11.31
C ASP A 264 -17.63 -23.98 -11.26
N ALA A 265 -16.96 -23.47 -10.23
CA ALA A 265 -16.82 -22.05 -9.94
C ALA A 265 -15.50 -21.48 -10.45
N SER A 266 -15.56 -20.25 -10.91
CA SER A 266 -14.38 -19.42 -11.20
C SER A 266 -13.85 -18.75 -9.93
N PHE A 267 -12.58 -18.35 -9.93
CA PHE A 267 -11.98 -17.63 -8.81
C PHE A 267 -10.82 -16.74 -9.25
N ASN A 268 -10.55 -15.72 -8.45
CA ASN A 268 -9.36 -14.89 -8.53
C ASN A 268 -8.53 -15.07 -7.25
N MET A 269 -7.34 -15.63 -7.38
CA MET A 269 -6.40 -15.83 -6.27
C MET A 269 -5.85 -14.48 -5.79
N TYR A 270 -6.21 -14.06 -4.60
CA TYR A 270 -5.72 -12.84 -3.98
C TYR A 270 -4.82 -13.18 -2.79
N MET A 271 -3.48 -13.11 -2.91
CA MET A 271 -2.67 -12.68 -4.06
C MET A 271 -2.00 -13.89 -4.73
N PHE A 272 -1.86 -13.85 -6.05
CA PHE A 272 -0.89 -14.72 -6.73
C PHE A 272 0.54 -14.26 -6.43
N HIS A 273 0.77 -12.94 -6.51
CA HIS A 273 2.03 -12.29 -6.18
C HIS A 273 1.73 -10.92 -5.55
N GLY A 274 2.05 -10.78 -4.27
CA GLY A 274 1.76 -9.55 -3.54
C GLY A 274 2.71 -8.41 -3.91
N GLY A 275 4.00 -8.67 -4.00
CA GLY A 275 5.03 -7.65 -4.28
C GLY A 275 5.33 -6.75 -3.09
N THR A 276 5.66 -5.50 -3.37
CA THR A 276 6.18 -4.53 -2.38
C THR A 276 5.44 -3.21 -2.44
N ASN A 277 5.07 -2.66 -1.29
CA ASN A 277 4.58 -1.29 -1.14
C ASN A 277 5.76 -0.32 -1.08
N PHE A 278 6.42 -0.09 -2.23
CA PHE A 278 7.59 0.78 -2.29
C PHE A 278 7.28 2.21 -1.81
N GLY A 279 8.28 2.87 -1.28
CA GLY A 279 8.16 4.24 -0.80
C GLY A 279 7.21 4.37 0.40
N PHE A 280 6.23 5.23 0.29
CA PHE A 280 5.26 5.54 1.33
C PHE A 280 3.85 5.03 0.99
N THR A 281 3.74 4.05 0.10
CA THR A 281 2.46 3.60 -0.48
C THR A 281 1.68 2.61 0.36
N ALA A 282 2.31 1.98 1.37
CA ALA A 282 1.58 1.17 2.35
C ALA A 282 0.53 2.00 3.10
N GLY A 283 -0.69 1.49 3.16
CA GLY A 283 -1.81 2.10 3.87
C GLY A 283 -1.87 1.69 5.35
N ALA A 284 -3.05 1.80 5.93
CA ALA A 284 -3.33 1.37 7.30
C ALA A 284 -4.78 0.90 7.45
N ASN A 285 -5.03 0.02 8.42
CA ASN A 285 -6.36 -0.29 8.89
C ASN A 285 -6.70 0.48 10.17
N TYR A 286 -7.97 0.54 10.51
CA TYR A 286 -8.45 1.10 11.76
C TYR A 286 -9.56 0.22 12.32
N GLY A 287 -9.15 -0.75 13.12
CA GLY A 287 -10.05 -1.62 13.87
C GLY A 287 -10.31 -1.06 15.28
N LYS A 288 -9.66 -1.62 16.28
CA LYS A 288 -9.66 -1.10 17.65
C LYS A 288 -8.68 0.07 17.82
N GLN A 289 -7.66 0.11 16.99
CA GLN A 289 -6.59 1.10 16.96
C GLN A 289 -6.16 1.34 15.52
N PHE A 290 -5.24 2.27 15.31
CA PHE A 290 -4.58 2.50 14.03
C PHE A 290 -3.51 1.42 13.81
N GLU A 291 -3.57 0.71 12.69
CA GLU A 291 -2.76 -0.47 12.36
C GLU A 291 -2.07 -0.24 11.00
N PRO A 292 -0.86 0.37 10.99
CA PRO A 292 -0.16 0.66 9.75
C PRO A 292 0.41 -0.62 9.13
N THR A 293 0.21 -0.79 7.82
CA THR A 293 0.68 -1.95 7.04
C THR A 293 2.19 -1.87 6.81
N VAL A 294 2.86 -3.02 6.83
CA VAL A 294 4.30 -3.11 6.52
C VAL A 294 4.60 -2.85 5.03
N THR A 295 5.87 -2.68 4.70
CA THR A 295 6.30 -2.42 3.32
C THR A 295 6.16 -3.66 2.43
N SER A 296 6.51 -4.85 2.90
CA SER A 296 6.32 -6.08 2.15
C SER A 296 4.84 -6.43 2.04
N TYR A 297 4.38 -6.73 0.84
CA TYR A 297 3.05 -7.30 0.62
C TYR A 297 3.16 -8.78 0.30
N ASP A 298 4.00 -9.51 1.03
CA ASP A 298 4.24 -10.95 0.85
C ASP A 298 2.94 -11.76 0.83
N TYR A 299 2.01 -11.44 1.73
CA TYR A 299 0.63 -11.96 1.77
C TYR A 299 0.55 -13.49 1.97
N SER A 300 1.66 -14.20 2.16
CA SER A 300 1.73 -15.66 2.03
C SER A 300 1.21 -16.13 0.64
N ALA A 301 1.53 -15.35 -0.40
CA ALA A 301 1.08 -15.55 -1.77
C ALA A 301 1.76 -16.77 -2.42
N LEU A 302 1.35 -17.10 -3.66
CA LEU A 302 1.93 -18.20 -4.42
C LEU A 302 3.38 -17.93 -4.83
N LEU A 303 3.69 -16.69 -5.19
CA LEU A 303 5.06 -16.21 -5.31
C LEU A 303 5.36 -15.31 -4.11
N ASN A 304 6.53 -15.50 -3.51
CA ASN A 304 7.02 -14.60 -2.46
C ASN A 304 7.39 -13.21 -3.02
N GLU A 305 7.73 -12.25 -2.16
CA GLU A 305 7.93 -10.84 -2.51
C GLU A 305 8.88 -10.63 -3.71
N TRP A 306 9.97 -11.41 -3.82
CA TRP A 306 10.92 -11.32 -4.94
C TRP A 306 10.56 -12.21 -6.14
N GLY A 307 9.42 -12.91 -6.09
CA GLY A 307 8.93 -13.76 -7.18
C GLY A 307 9.51 -15.16 -7.22
N GLY A 308 10.11 -15.64 -6.13
CA GLY A 308 10.48 -17.05 -5.96
C GLY A 308 9.24 -17.91 -5.69
N TYR A 309 9.37 -19.20 -5.94
CA TYR A 309 8.28 -20.16 -5.76
C TYR A 309 8.07 -20.55 -4.30
N THR A 310 6.80 -20.74 -3.91
CA THR A 310 6.43 -21.30 -2.61
C THR A 310 5.92 -22.73 -2.74
N ASP A 311 5.81 -23.45 -1.62
CA ASP A 311 5.15 -24.78 -1.61
C ASP A 311 3.70 -24.68 -2.10
N THR A 312 3.01 -23.58 -1.77
CA THR A 312 1.65 -23.29 -2.24
C THR A 312 1.58 -23.18 -3.76
N TYR A 313 2.56 -22.52 -4.38
CA TYR A 313 2.66 -22.42 -5.84
C TYR A 313 2.72 -23.81 -6.49
N HIS A 314 3.62 -24.67 -6.02
CA HIS A 314 3.79 -26.01 -6.60
C HIS A 314 2.55 -26.88 -6.42
N ALA A 315 1.89 -26.80 -5.27
CA ALA A 315 0.69 -27.57 -4.98
C ALA A 315 -0.51 -27.10 -5.84
N VAL A 316 -0.71 -25.79 -5.97
CA VAL A 316 -1.79 -25.21 -6.80
C VAL A 316 -1.53 -25.50 -8.28
N ARG A 317 -0.30 -25.34 -8.76
CA ARG A 317 0.08 -25.69 -10.14
C ARG A 317 -0.26 -27.13 -10.47
N LYS A 318 0.10 -28.07 -9.60
CA LYS A 318 -0.23 -29.48 -9.79
C LYS A 318 -1.73 -29.68 -9.93
N LEU A 319 -2.51 -29.15 -8.99
CA LEU A 319 -3.97 -29.28 -8.97
C LEU A 319 -4.62 -28.71 -10.24
N LEU A 320 -4.27 -27.48 -10.63
CA LEU A 320 -4.89 -26.81 -11.79
C LEU A 320 -4.51 -27.46 -13.11
N CYS A 321 -3.25 -27.90 -13.29
CA CYS A 321 -2.84 -28.60 -14.51
C CYS A 321 -3.51 -29.97 -14.62
N GLU A 322 -3.61 -30.74 -13.54
CA GLU A 322 -4.32 -32.03 -13.50
C GLU A 322 -5.80 -31.86 -13.84
N LYS A 323 -6.48 -30.85 -13.22
CA LYS A 323 -7.90 -30.57 -13.49
C LYS A 323 -8.19 -30.23 -14.95
N GLN A 324 -7.27 -29.49 -15.60
CA GLN A 324 -7.42 -29.05 -16.99
C GLN A 324 -6.88 -30.09 -17.98
N GLY A 325 -6.26 -31.16 -17.53
CA GLY A 325 -5.65 -32.20 -18.39
C GLY A 325 -4.49 -31.67 -19.22
N ILE A 326 -3.80 -30.63 -18.75
CA ILE A 326 -2.66 -30.04 -19.44
C ILE A 326 -1.33 -30.54 -18.88
N THR A 327 -0.36 -30.78 -19.75
CA THR A 327 1.02 -31.00 -19.31
C THR A 327 1.55 -29.71 -18.72
N PRO A 328 2.04 -29.72 -17.45
CA PRO A 328 2.54 -28.51 -16.82
C PRO A 328 3.67 -27.86 -17.64
N PRO A 329 3.57 -26.58 -18.04
CA PRO A 329 4.65 -25.90 -18.77
C PRO A 329 5.97 -25.88 -17.99
N SER A 330 7.10 -25.70 -18.67
CA SER A 330 8.38 -25.49 -17.98
C SER A 330 8.31 -24.24 -17.10
N LEU A 331 8.94 -24.30 -15.91
CA LEU A 331 8.98 -23.16 -15.01
C LEU A 331 10.07 -22.16 -15.44
N PRO A 332 9.78 -20.86 -15.47
CA PRO A 332 10.82 -19.84 -15.53
C PRO A 332 11.82 -20.00 -14.37
N ALA A 333 13.07 -19.60 -14.59
CA ALA A 333 14.07 -19.63 -13.53
C ALA A 333 13.69 -18.69 -12.38
N GLU A 334 14.10 -19.05 -11.16
CA GLU A 334 13.96 -18.10 -10.03
C GLU A 334 14.89 -16.90 -10.23
N PRO A 335 14.50 -15.70 -9.74
CA PRO A 335 15.38 -14.54 -9.72
C PRO A 335 16.65 -14.86 -8.94
N LYS A 336 17.80 -14.48 -9.49
CA LYS A 336 19.07 -14.60 -8.79
C LYS A 336 19.09 -13.64 -7.60
N ARG A 337 19.74 -14.03 -6.53
CA ARG A 337 19.94 -13.20 -5.33
C ARG A 337 21.43 -13.16 -4.97
N GLN A 338 21.87 -12.08 -4.37
CA GLN A 338 23.25 -11.86 -4.00
C GLN A 338 23.39 -11.43 -2.54
N TYR A 339 24.47 -11.90 -1.92
CA TYR A 339 24.92 -11.49 -0.60
C TYR A 339 26.09 -10.51 -0.77
N ILE A 340 25.99 -9.32 -0.18
CA ILE A 340 27.04 -8.27 -0.25
C ILE A 340 27.75 -8.15 1.08
N GLY A 341 27.02 -8.31 2.20
CA GLY A 341 27.54 -8.19 3.55
C GLY A 341 27.40 -6.78 4.11
N GLU A 342 28.36 -6.39 4.98
CA GLU A 342 28.32 -5.12 5.68
C GLU A 342 28.62 -3.92 4.75
N VAL A 343 27.73 -2.93 4.77
CA VAL A 343 27.90 -1.63 4.09
C VAL A 343 28.00 -0.55 5.15
N LYS A 344 29.14 0.12 5.22
CA LYS A 344 29.37 1.22 6.16
C LYS A 344 28.68 2.50 5.66
N LEU A 345 27.98 3.17 6.58
CA LEU A 345 27.36 4.48 6.34
C LEU A 345 28.33 5.55 6.88
N THR A 346 29.16 6.05 6.00
CA THR A 346 30.32 6.91 6.37
C THR A 346 29.95 8.38 6.49
N GLU A 347 28.83 8.80 5.92
CA GLU A 347 28.34 10.16 5.98
C GLU A 347 27.02 10.24 6.76
N LYS A 348 26.80 11.34 7.46
CA LYS A 348 25.55 11.61 8.18
C LYS A 348 25.16 13.07 8.12
N ALA A 349 23.85 13.34 8.17
CA ALA A 349 23.30 14.69 8.18
C ALA A 349 22.06 14.75 9.08
N SER A 350 21.85 15.86 9.78
CA SER A 350 20.62 16.10 10.53
C SER A 350 19.52 16.61 9.58
N LEU A 351 18.29 16.14 9.79
CA LEU A 351 17.11 16.68 9.11
C LEU A 351 17.00 18.20 9.35
N PHE A 352 17.19 18.64 10.60
CA PHE A 352 17.04 20.05 10.97
C PHE A 352 18.08 20.96 10.29
N ASP A 353 19.26 20.44 10.00
CA ASP A 353 20.33 21.18 9.30
C ASP A 353 20.10 21.25 7.78
N ASN A 354 19.08 20.57 7.26
CA ASN A 354 18.75 20.45 5.84
C ASN A 354 17.36 20.98 5.47
N LEU A 355 16.61 21.58 6.40
CA LEU A 355 15.25 22.07 6.13
C LEU A 355 15.20 23.08 4.98
N ASP A 356 16.24 23.87 4.78
CA ASP A 356 16.34 24.85 3.70
C ASP A 356 16.56 24.24 2.30
N THR A 357 16.92 22.95 2.21
CA THR A 357 17.19 22.26 0.94
C THR A 357 16.13 21.24 0.57
N ILE A 358 15.55 20.55 1.57
CA ILE A 358 14.62 19.42 1.34
C ILE A 358 13.18 19.72 1.77
N ALA A 359 12.92 20.89 2.34
CA ALA A 359 11.57 21.25 2.83
C ALA A 359 11.11 22.57 2.21
N GLU A 360 9.80 22.73 2.10
CA GLU A 360 9.16 24.00 1.80
C GLU A 360 8.62 24.61 3.09
N LYS A 361 8.95 25.88 3.36
CA LYS A 361 8.53 26.60 4.55
C LYS A 361 7.25 27.40 4.31
N HIS A 362 6.29 27.27 5.22
CA HIS A 362 5.04 28.02 5.26
C HIS A 362 4.89 28.68 6.64
N SER A 363 4.42 29.94 6.69
CA SER A 363 4.08 30.62 7.96
C SER A 363 2.56 30.75 8.02
N ILE A 364 1.93 30.15 9.04
CA ILE A 364 0.48 30.06 9.21
C ILE A 364 0.05 30.37 10.64
N ALA A 365 -1.22 30.75 10.80
CA ALA A 365 -1.75 31.10 12.11
C ALA A 365 -1.90 29.89 13.04
N ALA A 366 -2.37 28.77 12.52
CA ALA A 366 -2.63 27.54 13.28
C ALA A 366 -2.18 26.33 12.46
N PRO A 367 -1.90 25.16 13.08
CA PRO A 367 -1.52 23.95 12.35
C PRO A 367 -2.56 23.53 11.32
N GLU A 368 -2.09 23.08 10.15
CA GLU A 368 -2.88 22.47 9.09
C GLU A 368 -2.26 21.14 8.66
N SER A 369 -3.04 20.27 8.03
CA SER A 369 -2.59 18.94 7.61
C SER A 369 -1.64 18.95 6.42
N MET A 370 -0.95 17.84 6.15
CA MET A 370 -0.11 17.68 4.95
C MET A 370 -0.90 17.97 3.67
N GLU A 371 -2.14 17.50 3.57
CA GLU A 371 -3.00 17.66 2.41
C GLU A 371 -3.37 19.13 2.14
N TYR A 372 -3.47 19.95 3.17
CA TYR A 372 -3.68 21.39 3.02
C TYR A 372 -2.57 22.03 2.18
N PHE A 373 -1.32 21.59 2.39
CA PHE A 373 -0.15 22.07 1.65
C PHE A 373 0.06 21.33 0.32
N GLY A 374 -0.75 20.31 0.00
CA GLY A 374 -0.58 19.47 -1.18
C GLY A 374 0.52 18.41 -1.03
N GLN A 375 0.97 18.15 0.19
CA GLN A 375 1.94 17.08 0.48
C GLN A 375 1.22 15.73 0.61
N ASN A 376 1.70 14.72 -0.14
CA ASN A 376 1.10 13.39 -0.11
C ASN A 376 1.71 12.49 0.98
N PHE A 377 3.04 12.49 1.14
CA PHE A 377 3.79 11.53 1.95
C PHE A 377 4.88 12.21 2.76
N GLY A 378 5.61 11.43 3.57
CA GLY A 378 6.79 11.85 4.31
C GLY A 378 6.49 12.40 5.70
N CYS A 379 7.17 13.48 6.05
CA CYS A 379 7.08 14.15 7.35
C CYS A 379 6.60 15.59 7.21
N ILE A 380 6.06 16.14 8.29
CA ILE A 380 5.74 17.57 8.40
C ILE A 380 6.24 18.08 9.75
N LEU A 381 6.92 19.22 9.77
CA LEU A 381 7.45 19.82 10.97
C LEU A 381 6.67 21.10 11.30
N TYR A 382 6.15 21.18 12.49
CA TYR A 382 5.50 22.37 13.04
C TYR A 382 6.40 23.01 14.09
N SER A 383 6.76 24.28 13.89
CA SER A 383 7.65 25.03 14.77
C SER A 383 6.93 26.26 15.31
N VAL A 384 6.93 26.44 16.63
CA VAL A 384 6.37 27.63 17.29
C VAL A 384 7.27 28.08 18.42
N THR A 385 7.38 29.39 18.63
CA THR A 385 8.18 29.97 19.73
C THR A 385 7.26 30.63 20.74
N MET A 386 7.25 30.10 21.96
CA MET A 386 6.62 30.75 23.11
C MET A 386 7.54 31.84 23.66
N LYS A 387 7.01 33.06 23.84
CA LYS A 387 7.77 34.22 24.36
C LYS A 387 7.08 34.82 25.57
N GLY A 388 7.83 35.01 26.67
CA GLY A 388 7.28 35.63 27.88
C GLY A 388 7.76 34.97 29.17
N THR A 389 6.95 35.09 30.21
CA THR A 389 7.14 34.42 31.50
C THR A 389 5.98 33.45 31.70
N TYR A 390 6.30 32.19 31.88
CA TYR A 390 5.33 31.11 32.02
C TYR A 390 5.59 30.34 33.31
N GLU A 391 4.53 30.06 34.04
CA GLU A 391 4.51 29.12 35.16
C GLU A 391 4.62 27.68 34.62
N PRO A 392 5.01 26.67 35.45
CA PRO A 392 4.96 25.29 35.04
C PRO A 392 3.59 24.89 34.49
N GLY A 393 3.55 24.24 33.34
CA GLY A 393 2.29 23.93 32.66
C GLY A 393 2.40 22.70 31.73
N LYS A 394 1.23 22.22 31.31
CA LYS A 394 1.14 21.11 30.35
C LYS A 394 1.15 21.67 28.93
N LEU A 395 2.12 21.21 28.13
CA LEU A 395 2.09 21.32 26.67
C LEU A 395 1.36 20.09 26.13
N CYS A 396 0.28 20.31 25.38
CA CYS A 396 -0.52 19.25 24.78
C CYS A 396 -0.55 19.42 23.26
N VAL A 397 -0.35 18.32 22.51
CA VAL A 397 -0.47 18.25 21.06
C VAL A 397 -1.65 17.34 20.75
N GLU A 398 -2.62 17.83 20.00
CA GLU A 398 -3.89 17.16 19.73
C GLU A 398 -4.00 16.77 18.24
N GLY A 399 -4.71 15.67 17.97
CA GLY A 399 -5.00 15.20 16.61
C GLY A 399 -3.75 14.78 15.84
N VAL A 400 -2.82 14.09 16.52
CA VAL A 400 -1.58 13.62 15.91
C VAL A 400 -1.84 12.41 15.02
N HIS A 401 -1.54 12.55 13.73
CA HIS A 401 -1.62 11.51 12.69
C HIS A 401 -0.31 11.48 11.88
N ASP A 402 0.65 10.54 12.13
CA ASP A 402 0.49 9.36 12.98
C ASP A 402 1.50 9.36 14.14
N ASN A 403 2.81 9.44 13.84
CA ASN A 403 3.86 9.43 14.88
C ASN A 403 4.45 10.83 15.03
N ALA A 404 4.67 11.26 16.26
CA ALA A 404 5.19 12.60 16.52
C ALA A 404 6.41 12.60 17.44
N TYR A 405 7.34 13.48 17.13
CA TYR A 405 8.59 13.70 17.85
C TYR A 405 8.61 15.15 18.34
N LEU A 406 8.53 15.33 19.65
CA LEU A 406 8.52 16.65 20.28
C LEU A 406 9.93 17.06 20.70
N PHE A 407 10.38 18.18 20.19
CA PHE A 407 11.64 18.80 20.58
C PHE A 407 11.36 20.13 21.30
N ILE A 408 12.09 20.39 22.37
CA ILE A 408 12.10 21.65 23.09
C ILE A 408 13.54 22.20 23.06
N ASP A 409 13.71 23.39 22.49
CA ASP A 409 15.01 24.01 22.28
C ASP A 409 16.00 23.04 21.62
N GLY A 410 15.54 22.34 20.57
CA GLY A 410 16.31 21.37 19.77
C GLY A 410 16.58 20.02 20.46
N LYS A 411 16.05 19.77 21.66
CA LYS A 411 16.24 18.51 22.38
C LYS A 411 14.96 17.66 22.33
N LEU A 412 15.08 16.41 21.89
CA LEU A 412 13.97 15.44 21.90
C LEU A 412 13.48 15.23 23.34
N LYS A 413 12.20 15.41 23.55
CA LYS A 413 11.53 15.30 24.85
C LYS A 413 10.59 14.12 24.96
N LYS A 414 9.85 13.84 23.89
CA LYS A 414 8.87 12.75 23.89
C LYS A 414 8.62 12.28 22.46
N ILE A 415 8.38 11.00 22.31
CA ILE A 415 7.89 10.34 21.10
C ILE A 415 6.46 9.86 21.36
N TYR A 416 5.63 9.95 20.35
CA TYR A 416 4.26 9.47 20.34
C TYR A 416 4.04 8.57 19.15
N TYR A 417 3.41 7.40 19.38
CA TYR A 417 3.01 6.45 18.35
C TYR A 417 1.50 6.25 18.38
N ARG A 418 0.83 6.57 17.28
CA ARG A 418 -0.64 6.48 17.18
C ARG A 418 -1.14 5.05 17.42
N HIS A 419 -0.45 4.04 16.94
CA HIS A 419 -0.86 2.64 17.07
C HIS A 419 -0.84 2.12 18.52
N GLU A 420 -0.06 2.72 19.42
CA GLU A 420 -0.02 2.36 20.84
C GLU A 420 -1.13 3.02 21.68
N ASN A 421 -1.93 3.88 21.07
CA ASN A 421 -2.94 4.69 21.76
C ASN A 421 -4.36 4.41 21.23
N PRO A 422 -4.93 3.22 21.49
CA PRO A 422 -6.18 2.76 20.88
C PRO A 422 -7.42 3.56 21.27
N GLN A 423 -7.35 4.40 22.31
CA GLN A 423 -8.48 5.15 22.82
C GLN A 423 -8.30 6.67 22.73
N MET A 424 -7.60 7.16 21.71
CA MET A 424 -7.56 8.59 21.51
C MET A 424 -8.99 9.17 21.37
N LYS A 425 -9.58 9.50 22.49
CA LYS A 425 -10.47 10.65 22.56
C LYS A 425 -9.59 11.84 22.20
N ASP A 426 -10.06 12.70 21.34
CA ASP A 426 -9.34 13.86 20.80
C ASP A 426 -8.57 14.73 21.84
N ASN A 427 -8.74 14.47 23.12
CA ASN A 427 -8.21 15.22 24.25
C ASN A 427 -7.17 14.50 25.12
N ASP A 428 -6.91 13.19 24.96
CA ASP A 428 -5.87 12.48 25.73
C ASP A 428 -4.48 12.59 25.09
N GLY A 429 -4.32 13.69 24.41
CA GLY A 429 -3.22 14.00 23.56
C GLY A 429 -1.83 13.74 24.13
N PHE A 430 -0.93 13.76 23.26
CA PHE A 430 0.50 13.79 23.46
C PHE A 430 0.89 14.97 24.38
N THR A 431 1.02 14.71 25.69
CA THR A 431 1.20 15.74 26.74
C THR A 431 2.57 15.65 27.37
N VAL A 432 3.20 16.81 27.60
CA VAL A 432 4.47 16.97 28.34
C VAL A 432 4.34 18.08 29.36
N LEU A 433 4.78 17.85 30.60
CA LEU A 433 4.89 18.88 31.60
C LEU A 433 6.17 19.70 31.35
N LEU A 434 6.02 21.00 31.10
CA LEU A 434 7.15 21.93 30.99
C LEU A 434 7.35 22.67 32.32
N PRO A 435 8.61 22.83 32.77
CA PRO A 435 8.90 23.71 33.89
C PRO A 435 8.64 25.16 33.50
N GLY A 436 8.39 25.99 34.50
CA GLY A 436 8.27 27.42 34.28
C GLY A 436 9.54 28.03 33.65
N PHE A 437 9.39 29.06 32.84
CA PHE A 437 10.49 29.72 32.17
C PHE A 437 10.23 31.21 31.94
N LYS A 438 11.31 31.95 31.71
CA LYS A 438 11.29 33.34 31.29
C LYS A 438 12.12 33.50 30.03
N GLY A 439 11.61 34.23 29.04
CA GLY A 439 12.25 34.46 27.76
C GLY A 439 11.57 33.66 26.66
N GLU A 440 12.33 32.93 25.87
CA GLU A 440 11.83 32.18 24.70
C GLU A 440 11.99 30.67 24.88
N ARG A 441 11.02 29.91 24.34
CA ARG A 441 11.07 28.44 24.19
C ARG A 441 10.65 28.09 22.78
N LYS A 442 11.52 27.43 22.06
CA LYS A 442 11.22 26.89 20.74
C LYS A 442 10.64 25.49 20.89
N ILE A 443 9.50 25.25 20.28
CA ILE A 443 8.80 23.97 20.26
C ILE A 443 8.76 23.51 18.80
N ASP A 444 9.38 22.38 18.53
CA ASP A 444 9.38 21.74 17.21
C ASP A 444 8.67 20.38 17.33
N ILE A 445 7.67 20.13 16.47
CA ILE A 445 6.90 18.88 16.46
C ILE A 445 7.00 18.30 15.05
N LEU A 446 7.82 17.27 14.90
CA LEU A 446 7.91 16.52 13.65
C LEU A 446 6.85 15.43 13.66
N VAL A 447 5.99 15.38 12.63
CA VAL A 447 5.00 14.33 12.45
C VAL A 447 5.35 13.50 11.23
N SER A 448 5.43 12.17 11.40
CA SER A 448 5.69 11.19 10.34
C SER A 448 4.41 10.43 10.02
N GLY A 449 4.01 10.39 8.74
CA GLY A 449 2.86 9.63 8.26
C GLY A 449 3.19 8.15 8.07
N MET A 450 2.30 7.27 8.57
CA MET A 450 2.44 5.80 8.49
C MET A 450 1.48 5.14 7.50
N GLY A 451 0.95 5.91 6.55
CA GLY A 451 -0.08 5.49 5.61
C GLY A 451 -1.47 5.92 6.07
N ARG A 452 -2.31 6.33 5.11
CA ARG A 452 -3.71 6.66 5.39
C ARG A 452 -4.54 5.41 5.50
N VAL A 453 -5.59 5.48 6.33
CA VAL A 453 -6.55 4.39 6.46
C VAL A 453 -7.11 4.05 5.08
N ASN A 454 -7.08 2.75 4.73
CA ASN A 454 -7.50 2.24 3.43
C ASN A 454 -8.85 1.52 3.45
N TYR A 455 -9.46 1.28 4.62
CA TYR A 455 -10.72 0.54 4.73
C TYR A 455 -11.65 1.08 5.81
N GLY A 456 -12.96 1.03 5.53
CA GLY A 456 -14.01 1.37 6.48
C GLY A 456 -14.26 2.87 6.64
N LYS A 457 -14.95 3.24 7.71
CA LYS A 457 -15.46 4.61 7.95
C LYS A 457 -14.42 5.67 8.28
N HIS A 458 -13.17 5.26 8.52
CA HIS A 458 -12.07 6.16 8.92
C HIS A 458 -11.20 6.64 7.74
N LEU A 459 -11.71 6.57 6.51
CA LEU A 459 -10.98 6.98 5.29
C LEU A 459 -10.52 8.45 5.29
N TYR A 460 -11.22 9.36 6.00
CA TYR A 460 -10.84 10.78 6.07
C TYR A 460 -9.65 11.03 6.99
N ASP A 461 -8.56 10.32 6.77
CA ASP A 461 -7.38 10.24 7.62
C ASP A 461 -6.29 11.25 7.19
N ARG A 462 -6.53 12.55 7.45
CA ARG A 462 -5.55 13.61 7.18
C ARG A 462 -4.31 13.47 8.06
N LYS A 463 -3.13 13.76 7.51
CA LYS A 463 -1.84 13.63 8.19
C LYS A 463 -1.35 14.96 8.76
N GLY A 464 -0.73 14.91 9.94
CA GLY A 464 -0.25 16.09 10.65
C GLY A 464 -0.77 16.16 12.09
N LEU A 465 -1.07 17.37 12.57
CA LEU A 465 -1.69 17.60 13.87
C LEU A 465 -2.77 18.68 13.79
N ALA A 466 -3.69 18.70 14.77
CA ALA A 466 -4.82 19.62 14.77
C ALA A 466 -4.55 20.88 15.59
N ARG A 467 -3.95 20.75 16.77
CA ARG A 467 -3.79 21.87 17.70
C ARG A 467 -2.65 21.64 18.69
N VAL A 468 -2.05 22.73 19.14
CA VAL A 468 -1.08 22.72 20.25
C VAL A 468 -1.55 23.68 21.32
N THR A 469 -1.57 23.25 22.59
CA THR A 469 -1.95 24.08 23.74
C THR A 469 -0.89 24.06 24.82
N PHE A 470 -0.80 25.16 25.57
CA PHE A 470 -0.04 25.22 26.82
C PHE A 470 -0.97 25.70 27.96
N GLY A 471 -1.23 24.81 28.92
CA GLY A 471 -2.31 25.03 29.88
C GLY A 471 -3.65 25.19 29.14
N ASN A 472 -4.32 26.34 29.37
CA ASN A 472 -5.57 26.70 28.70
C ASN A 472 -5.37 27.56 27.44
N GLN A 473 -4.13 27.87 27.07
CA GLN A 473 -3.82 28.74 25.93
C GLN A 473 -3.59 27.91 24.67
N ILE A 474 -4.21 28.29 23.55
CA ILE A 474 -3.88 27.75 22.22
C ILE A 474 -2.65 28.49 21.71
N LEU A 475 -1.68 27.75 21.17
CA LEU A 475 -0.51 28.34 20.51
C LEU A 475 -0.84 28.68 19.06
N PHE A 476 -0.39 29.85 18.63
CA PHE A 476 -0.57 30.38 17.27
C PHE A 476 0.77 30.86 16.69
N GLY A 477 0.80 31.06 15.37
CA GLY A 477 1.98 31.57 14.67
C GLY A 477 3.02 30.49 14.46
N PHE A 478 2.71 29.52 13.62
CA PHE A 478 3.59 28.40 13.28
C PHE A 478 4.37 28.67 12.00
N ASP A 479 5.66 28.33 12.03
CA ASP A 479 6.40 27.97 10.85
C ASP A 479 6.24 26.47 10.61
N VAL A 480 5.72 26.10 9.44
CA VAL A 480 5.50 24.72 9.05
C VAL A 480 6.42 24.36 7.89
N TYR A 481 7.05 23.21 7.96
CA TYR A 481 7.93 22.70 6.90
C TYR A 481 7.33 21.41 6.36
N THR A 482 6.96 21.40 5.07
CA THR A 482 6.58 20.19 4.35
C THR A 482 7.82 19.44 3.89
N ILE A 483 7.92 18.16 4.23
CA ILE A 483 9.11 17.32 4.02
C ILE A 483 8.67 16.01 3.35
N PRO A 484 8.44 16.02 2.01
CA PRO A 484 7.93 14.84 1.30
C PRO A 484 8.96 13.70 1.20
N LEU A 485 10.26 13.98 1.40
CA LEU A 485 11.35 13.02 1.30
C LEU A 485 11.47 12.39 -0.11
N ASP A 486 11.11 13.13 -1.14
CA ASP A 486 11.24 12.78 -2.56
C ASP A 486 12.45 13.42 -3.26
N ASN A 487 13.25 14.19 -2.52
CA ASN A 487 14.36 14.98 -3.00
C ASN A 487 15.63 14.81 -2.13
N ILE A 488 15.87 13.57 -1.69
CA ILE A 488 16.97 13.24 -0.76
C ILE A 488 18.36 13.49 -1.34
N GLU A 489 18.49 13.61 -2.66
CA GLU A 489 19.73 13.99 -3.35
C GLU A 489 20.19 15.40 -2.98
N LYS A 490 19.28 16.24 -2.46
CA LYS A 490 19.60 17.61 -2.00
C LYS A 490 20.12 17.66 -0.56
N VAL A 491 20.17 16.52 0.14
CA VAL A 491 20.70 16.45 1.51
C VAL A 491 22.19 16.77 1.50
N ARG A 492 22.57 17.76 2.29
CA ARG A 492 23.97 18.15 2.49
C ARG A 492 24.55 17.40 3.67
N TYR A 493 25.51 16.53 3.41
CA TYR A 493 26.22 15.76 4.42
C TYR A 493 27.38 16.58 4.96
N GLN A 494 27.17 17.23 6.10
CA GLN A 494 28.15 18.05 6.80
C GLN A 494 28.38 17.51 8.22
N ALA A 495 29.47 17.91 8.84
CA ALA A 495 29.70 17.62 10.25
C ALA A 495 28.53 18.23 11.07
N THR A 496 27.79 17.38 11.76
CA THR A 496 26.67 17.80 12.59
C THR A 496 26.97 17.53 14.06
N ASN A 497 26.58 18.46 14.92
CA ASN A 497 26.63 18.29 16.37
C ASN A 497 25.39 17.54 16.92
N ALA A 498 24.39 17.25 16.06
CA ALA A 498 23.21 16.50 16.45
C ALA A 498 23.61 15.07 16.84
N LYS A 499 23.27 14.68 18.07
CA LYS A 499 23.55 13.33 18.62
C LYS A 499 22.32 12.44 18.58
N THR A 500 21.15 13.02 18.50
CA THR A 500 19.85 12.34 18.53
C THR A 500 18.87 13.10 17.67
N GLY A 501 17.82 12.40 17.17
CA GLY A 501 16.76 12.97 16.32
C GLY A 501 16.85 12.46 14.89
N PRO A 502 16.03 13.00 13.99
CA PRO A 502 15.95 12.53 12.61
C PRO A 502 17.24 12.82 11.84
N MET A 503 17.83 11.76 11.31
CA MET A 503 19.15 11.76 10.67
C MET A 503 19.12 11.01 9.33
N PHE A 504 19.90 11.49 8.38
CA PHE A 504 20.27 10.75 7.18
C PHE A 504 21.65 10.12 7.37
N TYR A 505 21.76 8.85 7.02
CA TYR A 505 23.01 8.10 6.99
C TYR A 505 23.25 7.64 5.55
N LYS A 506 24.45 7.86 5.02
CA LYS A 506 24.78 7.56 3.63
C LYS A 506 26.03 6.70 3.53
N GLY A 507 26.00 5.75 2.60
CA GLY A 507 27.12 4.90 2.25
C GLY A 507 27.12 4.52 0.78
N THR A 508 28.14 3.81 0.34
CA THR A 508 28.26 3.27 -1.02
C THR A 508 28.65 1.81 -0.98
N PHE A 509 28.21 1.05 -2.00
CA PHE A 509 28.54 -0.36 -2.14
C PHE A 509 28.56 -0.80 -3.61
N ARG A 510 29.23 -1.91 -3.88
CA ARG A 510 29.23 -2.55 -5.19
C ARG A 510 28.27 -3.72 -5.21
N ALA A 511 27.55 -3.91 -6.33
CA ALA A 511 26.61 -4.98 -6.55
C ALA A 511 26.66 -5.50 -7.97
N SER A 512 26.21 -6.75 -8.18
CA SER A 512 25.83 -7.25 -9.50
C SER A 512 24.51 -6.61 -9.93
N THR A 513 24.38 -6.30 -11.21
CA THR A 513 23.15 -5.74 -11.80
C THR A 513 22.16 -6.81 -12.27
N ASP A 514 22.48 -8.10 -12.08
CA ASP A 514 21.64 -9.22 -12.51
C ASP A 514 21.03 -10.04 -11.37
N ALA A 515 21.18 -9.58 -10.13
CA ALA A 515 20.71 -10.28 -8.93
C ALA A 515 20.07 -9.32 -7.90
N ASP A 516 18.99 -9.75 -7.28
CA ASP A 516 18.28 -9.05 -6.21
C ASP A 516 19.03 -9.17 -4.88
N CYS A 517 18.68 -8.31 -3.91
CA CYS A 517 19.15 -8.43 -2.53
C CYS A 517 18.14 -7.83 -1.55
N PHE A 518 18.51 -7.80 -0.26
CA PHE A 518 17.67 -7.25 0.81
C PHE A 518 18.54 -6.43 1.76
N VAL A 519 18.06 -5.24 2.12
CA VAL A 519 18.69 -4.42 3.18
C VAL A 519 18.14 -4.86 4.52
N ASP A 520 19.00 -5.38 5.38
CA ASP A 520 18.68 -5.69 6.78
C ASP A 520 18.84 -4.41 7.63
N THR A 521 17.73 -3.94 8.18
CA THR A 521 17.66 -2.71 8.97
C THR A 521 17.87 -2.93 10.47
N THR A 522 18.33 -4.11 10.89
CA THR A 522 18.64 -4.42 12.30
C THR A 522 19.64 -3.42 12.86
N GLY A 523 19.29 -2.79 13.99
CA GLY A 523 20.08 -1.75 14.62
C GLY A 523 19.61 -0.31 14.34
N PHE A 524 18.75 -0.14 13.35
CA PHE A 524 17.95 1.07 13.14
C PHE A 524 16.57 0.90 13.75
N LYS A 525 15.92 2.02 14.11
CA LYS A 525 14.63 1.97 14.81
C LYS A 525 13.47 2.15 13.87
N LYS A 526 13.38 3.30 13.19
CA LYS A 526 12.25 3.63 12.35
C LYS A 526 12.63 4.67 11.29
N GLY A 527 12.14 4.45 10.06
CA GLY A 527 12.40 5.37 8.97
C GLY A 527 12.16 4.76 7.61
N CYS A 528 12.97 5.13 6.62
CA CYS A 528 12.94 4.57 5.28
C CYS A 528 14.34 4.47 4.67
N VAL A 529 14.49 3.62 3.63
CA VAL A 529 15.76 3.36 2.96
C VAL A 529 15.66 3.70 1.48
N TYR A 530 16.70 4.30 0.95
CA TYR A 530 16.84 4.60 -0.48
C TYR A 530 18.06 3.89 -1.06
N ILE A 531 17.93 3.37 -2.26
CA ILE A 531 19.05 2.92 -3.10
C ILE A 531 19.01 3.71 -4.40
N ASN A 532 20.10 4.41 -4.71
CA ASN A 532 20.21 5.25 -5.92
C ASN A 532 19.05 6.26 -6.08
N GLY A 533 18.51 6.79 -4.97
CA GLY A 533 17.37 7.69 -4.94
C GLY A 533 15.99 6.99 -4.95
N PHE A 534 15.93 5.69 -5.21
CA PHE A 534 14.69 4.93 -5.17
C PHE A 534 14.33 4.55 -3.73
N ASN A 535 13.14 4.93 -3.26
CA ASN A 535 12.64 4.64 -1.91
C ASN A 535 12.14 3.19 -1.83
N LEU A 536 12.86 2.33 -1.09
CA LEU A 536 12.48 0.93 -0.88
C LEU A 536 11.25 0.76 0.00
N GLY A 537 10.97 1.72 0.86
CA GLY A 537 9.86 1.68 1.81
C GLY A 537 10.26 1.99 3.23
N ARG A 538 9.26 1.93 4.12
CA ARG A 538 9.42 2.13 5.57
C ARG A 538 10.00 0.89 6.22
N TYR A 539 10.79 1.11 7.27
CA TYR A 539 11.17 0.07 8.24
C TYR A 539 10.81 0.52 9.66
N TRP A 540 10.61 -0.44 10.54
CA TRP A 540 10.38 -0.20 11.96
C TRP A 540 10.87 -1.39 12.78
N GLU A 541 11.65 -1.12 13.83
CA GLU A 541 12.24 -2.18 14.66
C GLU A 541 11.24 -3.10 15.35
N ILE A 542 9.96 -2.73 15.44
CA ILE A 542 8.92 -3.57 16.05
C ILE A 542 8.58 -4.80 15.20
N GLY A 543 8.92 -4.80 13.88
CA GLY A 543 8.65 -5.92 12.97
C GLY A 543 7.16 -6.04 12.58
N PRO A 544 6.77 -7.17 11.95
CA PRO A 544 7.55 -8.40 11.68
C PRO A 544 8.60 -8.24 10.58
N GLN A 545 8.43 -7.28 9.66
CA GLN A 545 9.39 -7.06 8.58
C GLN A 545 10.69 -6.45 9.12
N VAL A 546 11.82 -7.11 8.83
CA VAL A 546 13.17 -6.68 9.22
C VAL A 546 13.98 -6.22 8.04
N THR A 547 13.77 -6.82 6.86
CA THR A 547 14.51 -6.51 5.63
C THR A 547 13.64 -5.82 4.61
N LEU A 548 14.26 -4.95 3.79
CA LEU A 548 13.63 -4.30 2.64
C LEU A 548 14.17 -4.91 1.35
N TYR A 549 13.25 -5.25 0.44
CA TYR A 549 13.57 -5.83 -0.86
C TYR A 549 14.23 -4.80 -1.79
N VAL A 550 15.32 -5.23 -2.45
CA VAL A 550 16.07 -4.43 -3.43
C VAL A 550 16.05 -5.16 -4.76
N PRO A 551 15.18 -4.76 -5.70
CA PRO A 551 15.14 -5.35 -7.03
C PRO A 551 16.39 -4.97 -7.84
N LYS A 552 16.88 -5.89 -8.65
CA LYS A 552 18.08 -5.65 -9.49
C LYS A 552 17.95 -4.44 -10.42
N GLY A 553 16.73 -4.11 -10.87
CA GLY A 553 16.49 -3.02 -11.82
C GLY A 553 16.88 -1.64 -11.31
N ILE A 554 16.98 -1.45 -9.99
CA ILE A 554 17.48 -0.20 -9.41
C ILE A 554 18.98 -0.23 -9.10
N LEU A 555 19.63 -1.41 -9.20
CA LEU A 555 21.06 -1.57 -8.91
C LEU A 555 21.94 -1.16 -10.09
N LYS A 556 23.10 -0.64 -9.74
CA LYS A 556 24.23 -0.32 -10.62
C LYS A 556 25.46 -1.10 -10.13
N GLU A 557 26.59 -1.04 -10.86
CA GLU A 557 27.85 -1.60 -10.36
C GLU A 557 28.31 -0.89 -9.07
N GLU A 558 28.13 0.44 -9.00
CA GLU A 558 28.36 1.26 -7.81
C GLU A 558 27.04 1.91 -7.39
N ASN A 559 26.67 1.73 -6.13
CA ASN A 559 25.37 2.13 -5.59
C ASN A 559 25.55 3.06 -4.39
N GLU A 560 24.62 3.98 -4.25
CA GLU A 560 24.43 4.79 -3.06
C GLU A 560 23.29 4.22 -2.22
N ILE A 561 23.48 4.12 -0.92
CA ILE A 561 22.43 3.83 0.05
C ILE A 561 22.27 5.01 1.00
N VAL A 562 21.02 5.43 1.22
CA VAL A 562 20.65 6.42 2.23
C VAL A 562 19.61 5.82 3.16
N VAL A 563 19.89 5.86 4.46
CA VAL A 563 18.94 5.49 5.51
C VAL A 563 18.48 6.77 6.19
N PHE A 564 17.21 7.09 6.09
CA PHE A 564 16.58 8.11 6.93
C PHE A 564 16.08 7.44 8.21
N GLU A 565 16.59 7.86 9.35
CA GLU A 565 16.27 7.35 10.68
C GLU A 565 15.60 8.45 11.50
N GLU A 566 14.37 8.22 11.94
CA GLU A 566 13.56 9.25 12.61
C GLU A 566 13.95 9.45 14.09
N GLU A 567 14.52 8.44 14.76
CA GLU A 567 14.73 8.42 16.22
C GLU A 567 16.21 8.50 16.63
N GLY A 568 17.09 8.31 15.69
CA GLY A 568 18.53 8.24 15.90
C GLY A 568 18.99 6.82 16.27
N ALA A 569 19.76 6.21 15.37
CA ALA A 569 20.34 4.89 15.55
C ALA A 569 21.69 4.93 16.25
N ALA A 570 22.03 3.82 16.90
CA ALA A 570 23.36 3.59 17.45
C ALA A 570 24.34 2.97 16.44
N CYS A 571 23.85 2.44 15.32
CA CYS A 571 24.67 1.78 14.30
C CYS A 571 25.05 2.73 13.16
N SER A 572 26.15 2.38 12.47
CA SER A 572 26.69 3.11 11.33
C SER A 572 26.92 2.19 10.12
N SER A 573 26.25 1.07 10.08
CA SER A 573 26.28 0.11 8.97
C SER A 573 24.96 -0.62 8.81
N VAL A 574 24.70 -1.13 7.62
CA VAL A 574 23.62 -2.07 7.31
C VAL A 574 24.21 -3.36 6.75
N GLN A 575 23.45 -4.45 6.82
CA GLN A 575 23.80 -5.67 6.09
C GLN A 575 22.96 -5.75 4.81
N ILE A 576 23.58 -6.10 3.69
CA ILE A 576 22.87 -6.43 2.45
C ILE A 576 23.01 -7.93 2.22
N ILE A 577 21.87 -8.63 2.26
CA ILE A 577 21.79 -10.09 2.30
C ILE A 577 20.95 -10.65 1.15
N ASP A 578 21.02 -11.95 0.93
CA ASP A 578 20.37 -12.67 -0.18
C ASP A 578 19.01 -13.32 0.18
N ALA A 579 18.53 -13.11 1.41
CA ALA A 579 17.26 -13.67 1.86
C ALA A 579 16.49 -12.68 2.74
N PRO A 580 15.13 -12.64 2.65
CA PRO A 580 14.33 -11.77 3.51
C PRO A 580 14.30 -12.28 4.95
N LYS A 581 13.99 -11.35 5.86
CA LYS A 581 13.65 -11.62 7.25
C LYS A 581 12.30 -10.97 7.55
N LEU A 582 11.26 -11.80 7.71
CA LEU A 582 9.88 -11.39 8.00
C LEU A 582 9.44 -11.71 9.43
N GLU A 583 10.33 -12.24 10.27
CA GLU A 583 10.09 -12.44 11.69
C GLU A 583 11.33 -11.99 12.48
N LYS A 584 11.13 -11.29 13.60
CA LYS A 584 12.20 -11.05 14.55
C LYS A 584 12.65 -12.39 15.15
N GLU A 585 13.95 -12.66 15.11
CA GLU A 585 14.53 -13.76 15.88
C GLU A 585 14.11 -13.60 17.35
N LYS A 586 13.38 -14.60 17.88
CA LYS A 586 13.07 -14.65 19.31
C LYS A 586 14.40 -14.67 20.06
N LYS A 587 14.73 -13.60 20.80
CA LYS A 587 15.80 -13.69 21.80
C LYS A 587 15.44 -14.87 22.72
N ARG A 588 16.16 -15.99 22.59
CA ARG A 588 16.07 -17.09 23.54
C ARG A 588 16.50 -16.54 24.89
N PHE A 589 15.55 -16.19 25.74
CA PHE A 589 15.83 -16.03 27.17
C PHE A 589 16.18 -17.42 27.68
N CYS A 590 17.48 -17.71 27.81
CA CYS A 590 17.96 -18.81 28.62
C CYS A 590 17.61 -18.48 30.07
N PHE A 591 16.51 -19.01 30.56
CA PHE A 591 16.26 -19.10 31.98
C PHE A 591 17.28 -20.11 32.53
N PHE A 592 18.41 -19.62 33.03
CA PHE A 592 19.21 -20.39 33.97
C PHE A 592 18.38 -20.57 35.24
N LYS A 593 17.76 -21.73 35.41
CA LYS A 593 17.31 -22.18 36.74
C LYS A 593 18.56 -22.33 37.59
N LYS A 594 18.71 -21.50 38.63
CA LYS A 594 19.50 -21.82 39.81
C LYS A 594 18.66 -22.64 40.77
#